data_7468034ac144a77b5e19bab97fd7e22f
#
_entry.id   7468034ac144a77b5e19bab97fd7e22f
#
_cell.length_a   1.000
_cell.length_b   1.000
_cell.length_c   1.000
_cell.angle_alpha   90.00
_cell.angle_beta   90.00
_cell.angle_gamma   90.00
#
_symmetry.space_group_name_H-M   'P 1'
#
loop_
_entity.id
_entity.type
_entity.pdbx_description
1 polymer ?
#
loop_
_entity_poly.entity_id
_entity_poly.type
_entity_poly.pdbx_seq_one_letter_code
_entity_poly.pdbx_strand_id
1 'polypeptide(L)'
;SLCIYSPQENVDSLKHPKIKDWLKFIKNEWTPSLIPKGTKRLALIIPCTKYKPYITSREHKAINSALLSDGWKASGNSEAPQEFEKLREKADDPDIFHEGYLRKENLILERIVISEPLGLVPYQFIYFWNGMQSPATSYDDPGLFESRGTSVSPYRADSTAVKAKGGKWKWGNMERSSYADMHNYLVEVIASSLKRVSNHYDGITAWVSPGLTHRSFLASKNIRLEEGISSSRKIEGGRKKLYGVLDLEPEILDIMPTLEQLKLAQLQLEKRLRNEGRSSSPTSVRSIYARGDGNDTPLGLKESLDFLLSQLNEAGK
;
A
#
# COMPACT_ATOMS: atom_id res chain seq x y z
N SER A 1 -8.11 7.85 -19.82
CA SER A 1 -7.80 7.44 -18.44
C SER A 1 -8.26 6.02 -18.23
N LEU A 2 -7.51 5.26 -17.46
CA LEU A 2 -7.86 3.91 -17.08
C LEU A 2 -8.76 3.98 -15.83
N CYS A 3 -9.97 3.43 -15.93
CA CYS A 3 -10.92 3.35 -14.81
C CYS A 3 -11.09 1.90 -14.40
N ILE A 4 -10.96 1.61 -13.11
CA ILE A 4 -10.99 0.25 -12.55
C ILE A 4 -12.05 0.22 -11.45
N TYR A 5 -13.30 0.05 -11.85
CA TYR A 5 -14.44 0.07 -10.92
C TYR A 5 -14.97 -1.32 -10.57
N SER A 6 -14.44 -2.37 -11.22
CA SER A 6 -14.80 -3.75 -10.92
C SER A 6 -13.59 -4.68 -11.04
N PRO A 7 -13.64 -5.88 -10.42
CA PRO A 7 -12.59 -6.89 -10.57
C PRO A 7 -12.33 -7.30 -12.01
N GLN A 8 -13.37 -7.36 -12.85
CA GLN A 8 -13.24 -7.68 -14.28
C GLN A 8 -12.46 -6.59 -15.02
N GLU A 9 -12.73 -5.31 -14.73
CA GLU A 9 -11.97 -4.19 -15.31
C GLU A 9 -10.52 -4.20 -14.87
N ASN A 10 -10.25 -4.64 -13.63
CA ASN A 10 -8.89 -4.82 -13.16
C ASN A 10 -8.15 -5.90 -13.96
N VAL A 11 -8.79 -7.04 -14.22
CA VAL A 11 -8.24 -8.08 -15.12
C VAL A 11 -8.06 -7.53 -16.54
N ASP A 12 -9.03 -6.80 -17.07
CA ASP A 12 -8.92 -6.20 -18.41
C ASP A 12 -7.79 -5.18 -18.50
N SER A 13 -7.45 -4.51 -17.40
CA SER A 13 -6.34 -3.55 -17.35
C SER A 13 -4.99 -4.16 -17.73
N LEU A 14 -4.80 -5.47 -17.52
CA LEU A 14 -3.60 -6.21 -17.92
C LEU A 14 -3.34 -6.18 -19.44
N LYS A 15 -4.38 -5.94 -20.23
CA LYS A 15 -4.29 -5.78 -21.69
C LYS A 15 -3.87 -4.38 -22.11
N HIS A 16 -3.96 -3.39 -21.19
CA HIS A 16 -3.60 -2.02 -21.47
C HIS A 16 -2.08 -1.88 -21.61
N PRO A 17 -1.55 -1.31 -22.71
CA PRO A 17 -0.10 -1.28 -22.99
C PRO A 17 0.71 -0.74 -21.81
N LYS A 18 0.32 0.41 -21.24
CA LYS A 18 1.03 1.01 -20.10
C LYS A 18 1.11 0.09 -18.87
N ILE A 19 0.06 -0.66 -18.58
CA ILE A 19 0.05 -1.60 -17.43
C ILE A 19 0.93 -2.81 -17.74
N LYS A 20 0.80 -3.37 -18.95
CA LYS A 20 1.61 -4.50 -19.41
C LYS A 20 3.11 -4.17 -19.39
N ASP A 21 3.49 -3.01 -19.93
CA ASP A 21 4.88 -2.56 -19.99
C ASP A 21 5.42 -2.29 -18.57
N TRP A 22 4.60 -1.67 -17.71
CA TRP A 22 4.94 -1.44 -16.31
C TRP A 22 5.18 -2.75 -15.55
N LEU A 23 4.27 -3.70 -15.63
CA LEU A 23 4.40 -4.99 -14.94
C LEU A 23 5.61 -5.79 -15.45
N LYS A 24 5.90 -5.72 -16.76
CA LYS A 24 7.11 -6.30 -17.32
C LYS A 24 8.36 -5.63 -16.74
N PHE A 25 8.38 -4.30 -16.70
CA PHE A 25 9.48 -3.52 -16.13
C PHE A 25 9.73 -3.88 -14.67
N ILE A 26 8.71 -3.82 -13.82
CA ILE A 26 8.82 -4.13 -12.39
C ILE A 26 9.29 -5.58 -12.17
N LYS A 27 8.72 -6.53 -12.90
CA LYS A 27 9.06 -7.95 -12.74
C LYS A 27 10.47 -8.29 -13.19
N ASN A 28 10.95 -7.70 -14.29
CA ASN A 28 12.14 -8.21 -14.98
C ASN A 28 13.31 -7.21 -15.06
N GLU A 29 13.05 -5.91 -14.98
CA GLU A 29 14.03 -4.89 -15.35
C GLU A 29 14.42 -3.95 -14.19
N TRP A 30 13.44 -3.55 -13.36
CA TRP A 30 13.69 -2.61 -12.28
C TRP A 30 14.72 -3.14 -11.29
N THR A 31 15.71 -2.30 -11.01
CA THR A 31 16.69 -2.52 -9.94
C THR A 31 16.77 -1.27 -9.06
N PRO A 32 17.02 -1.42 -7.77
CA PRO A 32 17.30 -0.30 -6.88
C PRO A 32 18.52 0.50 -7.34
N SER A 33 18.53 1.79 -7.08
CA SER A 33 19.66 2.67 -7.42
C SER A 33 20.94 2.22 -6.74
N LEU A 34 22.10 2.50 -7.33
CA LEU A 34 23.38 2.25 -6.68
C LEU A 34 23.55 3.13 -5.44
N ILE A 35 24.12 2.56 -4.39
CA ILE A 35 24.40 3.26 -3.13
C ILE A 35 25.89 3.20 -2.80
N PRO A 36 26.41 4.15 -1.98
CA PRO A 36 27.79 4.12 -1.53
C PRO A 36 28.13 2.84 -0.75
N LYS A 37 29.36 2.36 -0.87
CA LYS A 37 29.85 1.22 -0.07
C LYS A 37 29.73 1.51 1.42
N GLY A 38 29.34 0.50 2.19
CA GLY A 38 29.18 0.61 3.65
C GLY A 38 27.87 1.26 4.09
N THR A 39 26.99 1.58 3.14
CA THR A 39 25.64 2.04 3.43
C THR A 39 24.70 0.85 3.47
N LYS A 40 23.86 0.73 4.49
CA LYS A 40 22.76 -0.23 4.54
C LYS A 40 21.54 0.31 3.81
N ARG A 41 20.79 -0.55 3.14
CA ARG A 41 19.57 -0.20 2.43
C ARG A 41 18.37 -0.92 3.00
N LEU A 42 17.34 -0.16 3.33
CA LEU A 42 16.06 -0.67 3.77
C LEU A 42 14.99 -0.35 2.72
N ALA A 43 14.04 -1.24 2.54
CA ALA A 43 12.83 -1.00 1.77
C ALA A 43 11.63 -0.88 2.70
N LEU A 44 10.79 0.13 2.46
CA LEU A 44 9.51 0.33 3.12
C LEU A 44 8.39 0.22 2.10
N ILE A 45 7.63 -0.87 2.17
CA ILE A 45 6.45 -1.08 1.32
C ILE A 45 5.23 -0.47 2.03
N ILE A 46 4.54 0.46 1.36
CA ILE A 46 3.35 1.16 1.88
C ILE A 46 2.17 1.01 0.91
N PRO A 47 0.92 1.04 1.38
CA PRO A 47 -0.23 0.82 0.53
C PRO A 47 -0.47 1.97 -0.43
N CYS A 48 -1.05 1.69 -1.58
CA CYS A 48 -1.60 2.74 -2.44
C CYS A 48 -2.82 3.38 -1.79
N THR A 49 -3.19 4.55 -2.31
CA THR A 49 -4.38 5.29 -1.90
C THR A 49 -5.19 5.69 -3.12
N LYS A 50 -6.45 6.08 -2.91
CA LYS A 50 -7.30 6.60 -3.99
C LYS A 50 -6.79 7.91 -4.59
N TYR A 51 -6.00 8.68 -3.83
CA TYR A 51 -5.38 9.91 -4.31
C TYR A 51 -4.14 9.61 -5.13
N LYS A 52 -4.02 10.23 -6.29
CA LYS A 52 -2.87 10.11 -7.20
C LYS A 52 -2.31 11.51 -7.50
N PRO A 53 -1.00 11.64 -7.44
CA PRO A 53 0.01 10.65 -6.99
C PRO A 53 -0.16 10.34 -5.49
N TYR A 54 0.17 9.13 -5.09
CA TYR A 54 -0.06 8.61 -3.71
C TYR A 54 0.47 9.51 -2.61
N ILE A 55 1.61 10.17 -2.85
CA ILE A 55 2.30 11.05 -1.91
C ILE A 55 1.45 12.24 -1.43
N THR A 56 0.39 12.59 -2.18
CA THR A 56 -0.54 13.68 -1.81
C THR A 56 -1.60 13.24 -0.79
N SER A 57 -1.72 11.96 -0.52
CA SER A 57 -2.67 11.42 0.44
C SER A 57 -2.29 11.78 1.88
N ARG A 58 -3.29 11.81 2.76
CA ARG A 58 -3.05 12.05 4.20
C ARG A 58 -2.15 10.98 4.82
N GLU A 59 -2.35 9.72 4.44
CA GLU A 59 -1.59 8.60 4.97
C GLU A 59 -0.12 8.70 4.57
N HIS A 60 0.18 8.91 3.28
CA HIS A 60 1.57 9.06 2.83
C HIS A 60 2.23 10.31 3.41
N LYS A 61 1.50 11.42 3.52
CA LYS A 61 2.03 12.62 4.17
C LYS A 61 2.35 12.38 5.64
N ALA A 62 1.49 11.66 6.36
CA ALA A 62 1.76 11.34 7.77
C ALA A 62 2.99 10.43 7.93
N ILE A 63 3.13 9.40 7.09
CA ILE A 63 4.29 8.50 7.09
C ILE A 63 5.57 9.29 6.76
N ASN A 64 5.56 10.07 5.67
CA ASN A 64 6.71 10.86 5.26
C ASN A 64 7.09 11.90 6.32
N SER A 65 6.12 12.62 6.89
CA SER A 65 6.35 13.58 7.97
C SER A 65 6.97 12.92 9.21
N ALA A 66 6.51 11.73 9.58
CA ALA A 66 7.09 10.99 10.71
C ALA A 66 8.54 10.59 10.43
N LEU A 67 8.84 10.10 9.23
CA LEU A 67 10.22 9.77 8.81
C LEU A 67 11.13 11.00 8.87
N LEU A 68 10.71 12.12 8.27
CA LEU A 68 11.51 13.36 8.30
C LEU A 68 11.73 13.87 9.73
N SER A 69 10.69 13.83 10.56
CA SER A 69 10.79 14.21 11.99
C SER A 69 11.70 13.30 12.80
N ASP A 70 11.86 12.03 12.39
CA ASP A 70 12.79 11.06 13.00
C ASP A 70 14.25 11.23 12.49
N GLY A 71 14.51 12.25 11.67
CA GLY A 71 15.83 12.61 11.19
C GLY A 71 16.22 12.00 9.83
N TRP A 72 15.30 11.33 9.15
CA TRP A 72 15.50 10.98 7.75
C TRP A 72 15.50 12.26 6.91
N LYS A 73 16.33 12.33 5.89
CA LYS A 73 16.46 13.48 4.99
C LYS A 73 16.31 13.03 3.56
N ALA A 74 15.60 13.80 2.76
CA ALA A 74 15.51 13.59 1.33
C ALA A 74 16.89 13.67 0.67
N SER A 75 17.14 12.82 -0.31
CA SER A 75 18.42 12.74 -1.02
C SER A 75 18.17 12.87 -2.53
N GLY A 76 18.97 13.70 -3.17
CA GLY A 76 18.87 14.04 -4.58
C GLY A 76 17.90 15.20 -4.83
N ASN A 77 17.69 15.51 -6.11
CA ASN A 77 16.71 16.50 -6.55
C ASN A 77 15.34 15.85 -6.71
N SER A 78 14.29 16.58 -6.37
CA SER A 78 12.92 16.16 -6.63
C SER A 78 12.55 16.48 -8.08
N GLU A 79 11.88 15.53 -8.74
CA GLU A 79 11.25 15.68 -10.05
C GLU A 79 9.74 15.97 -9.92
N ALA A 80 9.29 16.36 -8.73
CA ALA A 80 7.88 16.65 -8.50
C ALA A 80 7.35 17.67 -9.51
N PRO A 81 6.17 17.41 -10.13
CA PRO A 81 5.56 18.33 -11.07
C PRO A 81 5.36 19.72 -10.48
N GLN A 82 5.50 20.76 -11.31
CA GLN A 82 5.37 22.17 -10.88
C GLN A 82 4.01 22.48 -10.22
N GLU A 83 2.96 21.79 -10.61
CA GLU A 83 1.64 21.96 -9.98
C GLU A 83 1.62 21.62 -8.49
N PHE A 84 2.58 20.84 -7.98
CA PHE A 84 2.73 20.54 -6.54
C PHE A 84 3.51 21.61 -5.77
N GLU A 85 4.09 22.61 -6.42
CA GLU A 85 4.88 23.64 -5.77
C GLU A 85 4.07 24.38 -4.69
N LYS A 86 2.82 24.73 -4.99
CA LYS A 86 1.90 25.36 -4.02
C LYS A 86 1.56 24.46 -2.81
N LEU A 87 1.64 23.14 -2.97
CA LEU A 87 1.46 22.21 -1.87
C LEU A 87 2.73 22.13 -1.03
N ARG A 88 3.89 22.15 -1.66
CA ARG A 88 5.20 22.18 -1.00
C ARG A 88 5.39 23.44 -0.18
N GLU A 89 5.05 24.61 -0.73
CA GLU A 89 5.13 25.90 -0.03
C GLU A 89 4.24 25.97 1.22
N LYS A 90 3.13 25.23 1.24
CA LYS A 90 2.19 25.17 2.37
C LYS A 90 2.49 24.05 3.37
N ALA A 91 3.45 23.20 3.09
CA ALA A 91 3.84 22.13 3.97
C ALA A 91 4.84 22.65 5.01
N ASP A 92 4.78 22.12 6.23
CA ASP A 92 5.75 22.41 7.28
C ASP A 92 7.16 21.94 6.85
N ASP A 93 7.23 20.86 6.10
CA ASP A 93 8.44 20.36 5.44
C ASP A 93 8.12 19.98 3.99
N PRO A 94 8.67 20.69 2.98
CA PRO A 94 8.42 20.41 1.56
C PRO A 94 8.94 19.03 1.11
N ASP A 95 9.87 18.42 1.85
CA ASP A 95 10.43 17.10 1.54
C ASP A 95 9.43 15.95 1.78
N ILE A 96 8.27 16.21 2.39
CA ILE A 96 7.18 15.22 2.43
C ILE A 96 6.72 14.81 1.03
N PHE A 97 6.95 15.64 0.01
CA PHE A 97 6.61 15.36 -1.40
C PHE A 97 7.80 14.85 -2.23
N HIS A 98 8.94 14.59 -1.59
CA HIS A 98 10.13 14.10 -2.28
C HIS A 98 9.97 12.62 -2.64
N GLU A 99 10.16 12.26 -3.90
CA GLU A 99 9.98 10.89 -4.42
C GLU A 99 11.25 10.04 -4.34
N GLY A 100 12.41 10.65 -4.13
CA GLY A 100 13.68 9.94 -4.00
C GLY A 100 13.76 9.12 -2.71
N TYR A 101 14.90 8.50 -2.50
CA TYR A 101 15.16 7.81 -1.24
C TYR A 101 15.44 8.79 -0.10
N LEU A 102 15.24 8.30 1.12
CA LEU A 102 15.57 9.04 2.34
C LEU A 102 16.88 8.49 2.91
N ARG A 103 17.66 9.36 3.57
CA ARG A 103 18.93 9.00 4.21
C ARG A 103 18.92 9.40 5.67
N LYS A 104 19.44 8.51 6.51
CA LYS A 104 19.73 8.76 7.92
C LYS A 104 21.05 8.08 8.29
N GLU A 105 22.07 8.86 8.63
CA GLU A 105 23.42 8.34 8.89
C GLU A 105 23.96 7.49 7.73
N ASN A 106 24.24 6.20 7.98
CA ASN A 106 24.68 5.23 6.99
C ASN A 106 23.52 4.38 6.41
N LEU A 107 22.27 4.80 6.62
CA LEU A 107 21.08 4.12 6.13
C LEU A 107 20.48 4.84 4.94
N ILE A 108 19.97 4.07 4.00
CA ILE A 108 19.10 4.55 2.93
C ILE A 108 17.78 3.81 3.04
N LEU A 109 16.68 4.55 2.96
CA LEU A 109 15.33 4.03 2.93
C LEU A 109 14.70 4.29 1.56
N GLU A 110 14.36 3.24 0.86
CA GLU A 110 13.56 3.28 -0.36
C GLU A 110 12.10 3.00 -0.04
N ARG A 111 11.21 3.87 -0.46
CA ARG A 111 9.75 3.69 -0.31
C ARG A 111 9.19 3.05 -1.57
N ILE A 112 8.36 2.06 -1.39
CA ILE A 112 7.74 1.31 -2.49
C ILE A 112 6.24 1.23 -2.20
N VAL A 113 5.40 1.60 -3.16
CA VAL A 113 3.96 1.49 -3.00
C VAL A 113 3.50 0.13 -3.54
N ILE A 114 2.70 -0.58 -2.75
CA ILE A 114 1.97 -1.75 -3.24
C ILE A 114 0.61 -1.30 -3.78
N SER A 115 0.30 -1.64 -5.00
CA SER A 115 -0.84 -1.08 -5.74
C SER A 115 -1.51 -2.07 -6.68
N GLU A 116 -2.80 -1.97 -6.84
CA GLU A 116 -3.57 -2.51 -7.96
C GLU A 116 -3.74 -1.42 -9.03
N PRO A 117 -3.52 -1.69 -10.31
CA PRO A 117 -3.10 -2.95 -10.96
C PRO A 117 -1.57 -3.06 -11.16
N LEU A 118 -0.77 -2.20 -10.53
CA LEU A 118 0.64 -2.00 -10.85
C LEU A 118 1.61 -2.92 -10.09
N GLY A 119 1.12 -3.68 -9.09
CA GLY A 119 1.97 -4.50 -8.24
C GLY A 119 2.81 -3.64 -7.30
N LEU A 120 4.04 -3.36 -7.67
CA LEU A 120 4.94 -2.46 -6.93
C LEU A 120 5.19 -1.17 -7.72
N VAL A 121 5.24 -0.04 -7.00
CA VAL A 121 5.60 1.26 -7.54
C VAL A 121 6.68 1.89 -6.65
N PRO A 122 7.97 1.76 -6.99
CA PRO A 122 9.02 2.47 -6.28
C PRO A 122 8.76 3.98 -6.34
N TYR A 123 8.99 4.69 -5.24
CA TYR A 123 8.64 6.10 -5.08
C TYR A 123 9.27 6.97 -6.17
N GLN A 124 10.48 6.66 -6.61
CA GLN A 124 11.16 7.36 -7.70
C GLN A 124 10.36 7.39 -9.02
N PHE A 125 9.35 6.52 -9.16
CA PHE A 125 8.49 6.45 -10.34
C PHE A 125 7.05 6.91 -10.09
N ILE A 126 6.75 7.53 -8.95
CA ILE A 126 5.38 7.97 -8.66
C ILE A 126 4.92 9.14 -9.53
N TYR A 127 5.85 9.97 -10.02
CA TYR A 127 5.54 11.11 -10.91
C TYR A 127 5.80 10.78 -12.36
N PHE A 128 7.00 10.29 -12.66
CA PHE A 128 7.44 10.01 -14.02
C PHE A 128 8.05 8.63 -14.16
N TRP A 129 7.92 8.06 -15.34
CA TRP A 129 8.54 6.81 -15.74
C TRP A 129 8.87 6.88 -17.23
N ASN A 130 10.12 6.55 -17.62
CA ASN A 130 10.62 6.66 -18.99
C ASN A 130 10.37 8.03 -19.64
N GLY A 131 10.57 9.11 -18.88
CA GLY A 131 10.37 10.50 -19.36
C GLY A 131 8.91 10.89 -19.62
N MET A 132 7.95 10.05 -19.23
CA MET A 132 6.51 10.29 -19.36
C MET A 132 5.83 10.26 -18.00
N GLN A 133 4.61 10.77 -17.94
CA GLN A 133 3.78 10.65 -16.76
C GLN A 133 3.63 9.18 -16.34
N SER A 134 3.89 8.90 -15.07
CA SER A 134 3.83 7.55 -14.51
C SER A 134 2.46 6.90 -14.68
N PRO A 135 2.41 5.59 -14.95
CA PRO A 135 1.14 4.85 -14.87
C PRO A 135 0.46 5.01 -13.51
N ALA A 136 1.23 5.21 -12.44
CA ALA A 136 0.72 5.39 -11.08
C ALA A 136 -0.13 6.65 -10.88
N THR A 137 -0.06 7.64 -11.78
CA THR A 137 -0.86 8.87 -11.71
C THR A 137 -2.02 8.91 -12.71
N SER A 138 -2.17 7.88 -13.55
CA SER A 138 -3.05 7.95 -14.73
C SER A 138 -4.21 6.95 -14.69
N TYR A 139 -4.58 6.44 -13.52
CA TYR A 139 -5.75 5.58 -13.37
C TYR A 139 -6.63 6.02 -12.21
N ASP A 140 -7.92 5.71 -12.31
CA ASP A 140 -8.92 5.94 -11.28
C ASP A 140 -9.43 4.60 -10.73
N ASP A 141 -9.44 4.48 -9.41
CA ASP A 141 -9.78 3.25 -8.70
C ASP A 141 -10.45 3.61 -7.36
N PRO A 142 -11.73 3.24 -7.16
CA PRO A 142 -12.42 3.45 -5.89
C PRO A 142 -12.02 2.45 -4.80
N GLY A 143 -11.09 1.52 -5.10
CA GLY A 143 -10.75 0.35 -4.29
C GLY A 143 -11.70 -0.82 -4.52
N LEU A 144 -11.14 -2.02 -4.64
CA LEU A 144 -11.88 -3.25 -4.94
C LEU A 144 -12.30 -3.98 -3.65
N PHE A 145 -13.36 -3.49 -3.00
CA PHE A 145 -13.87 -4.04 -1.75
C PHE A 145 -15.24 -4.68 -1.92
N GLU A 146 -15.30 -6.00 -1.83
CA GLU A 146 -16.56 -6.75 -1.91
C GLU A 146 -17.60 -6.27 -0.89
N SER A 147 -17.17 -5.95 0.33
CA SER A 147 -18.07 -5.57 1.43
C SER A 147 -18.67 -4.17 1.32
N ARG A 148 -18.08 -3.28 0.53
CA ARG A 148 -18.55 -1.88 0.40
C ARG A 148 -19.66 -1.72 -0.64
N GLY A 149 -19.80 -2.65 -1.56
CA GLY A 149 -20.82 -2.61 -2.62
C GLY A 149 -20.59 -1.51 -3.65
N THR A 150 -19.37 -0.96 -3.75
CA THR A 150 -19.00 0.15 -4.64
C THR A 150 -18.11 -0.28 -5.81
N SER A 151 -17.48 -1.45 -5.70
CA SER A 151 -16.54 -1.97 -6.69
C SER A 151 -17.20 -2.96 -7.65
N VAL A 152 -18.17 -2.47 -8.40
CA VAL A 152 -18.92 -3.24 -9.39
C VAL A 152 -19.21 -2.39 -10.63
N SER A 153 -19.26 -3.04 -11.77
CA SER A 153 -19.73 -2.48 -13.06
C SER A 153 -20.95 -3.26 -13.53
N PRO A 154 -22.14 -2.95 -12.99
CA PRO A 154 -23.33 -3.81 -13.10
C PRO A 154 -23.88 -3.90 -14.54
N TYR A 155 -23.46 -3.00 -15.42
CA TYR A 155 -23.90 -2.98 -16.84
C TYR A 155 -22.94 -3.72 -17.79
N ARG A 156 -21.85 -4.30 -17.27
CA ARG A 156 -20.99 -5.17 -18.07
C ARG A 156 -21.75 -6.45 -18.44
N ALA A 157 -21.51 -6.96 -19.63
CA ALA A 157 -22.14 -8.20 -20.12
C ALA A 157 -21.76 -9.44 -19.27
N ASP A 158 -20.58 -9.40 -18.63
CA ASP A 158 -20.06 -10.46 -17.77
C ASP A 158 -20.30 -10.20 -16.28
N SER A 159 -21.06 -9.17 -15.91
CA SER A 159 -21.38 -8.90 -14.52
C SER A 159 -22.35 -9.93 -13.96
N THR A 160 -21.98 -10.49 -12.81
CA THR A 160 -22.83 -11.37 -12.00
C THR A 160 -23.18 -10.76 -10.66
N ALA A 161 -22.87 -9.46 -10.48
CA ALA A 161 -23.17 -8.73 -9.26
C ALA A 161 -24.67 -8.60 -9.05
N VAL A 162 -25.11 -8.77 -7.80
CA VAL A 162 -26.52 -8.69 -7.42
C VAL A 162 -26.79 -7.53 -6.48
N LYS A 163 -27.93 -6.86 -6.67
CA LYS A 163 -28.37 -5.78 -5.79
C LYS A 163 -28.90 -6.36 -4.48
N ALA A 164 -28.29 -5.97 -3.36
CA ALA A 164 -28.70 -6.38 -2.02
C ALA A 164 -29.74 -5.40 -1.44
N LYS A 165 -30.37 -5.79 -0.34
CA LYS A 165 -31.23 -4.91 0.44
C LYS A 165 -30.45 -3.65 0.84
N GLY A 166 -31.04 -2.47 0.68
CA GLY A 166 -30.40 -1.18 0.95
C GLY A 166 -29.59 -0.60 -0.22
N GLY A 167 -29.76 -1.15 -1.44
CA GLY A 167 -29.18 -0.59 -2.67
C GLY A 167 -27.71 -0.87 -2.92
N LYS A 168 -27.03 -1.53 -1.99
CA LYS A 168 -25.63 -1.95 -2.16
C LYS A 168 -25.52 -3.14 -3.10
N TRP A 169 -24.42 -3.20 -3.84
CA TRP A 169 -24.09 -4.34 -4.68
C TRP A 169 -23.30 -5.40 -3.91
N LYS A 170 -23.55 -6.67 -4.23
CA LYS A 170 -22.72 -7.80 -3.78
C LYS A 170 -22.09 -8.46 -5.00
N TRP A 171 -20.84 -8.84 -4.86
CA TRP A 171 -20.13 -9.59 -5.88
C TRP A 171 -20.81 -10.94 -6.15
N GLY A 172 -21.01 -11.24 -7.42
CA GLY A 172 -21.38 -12.55 -7.90
C GLY A 172 -20.15 -13.42 -8.18
N ASN A 173 -20.36 -14.45 -8.98
CA ASN A 173 -19.34 -15.43 -9.30
C ASN A 173 -18.17 -14.83 -10.11
N MET A 174 -18.51 -14.05 -11.15
CA MET A 174 -17.48 -13.46 -12.03
C MET A 174 -16.63 -12.44 -11.32
N GLU A 175 -17.21 -11.55 -10.50
CA GLU A 175 -16.47 -10.57 -9.71
C GLU A 175 -15.47 -11.26 -8.77
N ARG A 176 -15.93 -12.31 -8.05
CA ARG A 176 -15.05 -13.05 -7.13
C ARG A 176 -13.96 -13.83 -7.85
N SER A 177 -14.28 -14.43 -9.00
CA SER A 177 -13.31 -15.15 -9.81
C SER A 177 -12.23 -14.19 -10.35
N SER A 178 -12.66 -13.09 -10.98
CA SER A 178 -11.76 -12.09 -11.54
C SER A 178 -10.88 -11.45 -10.47
N TYR A 179 -11.45 -11.15 -9.27
CA TYR A 179 -10.67 -10.68 -8.14
C TYR A 179 -9.58 -11.67 -7.75
N ALA A 180 -9.91 -12.97 -7.63
CA ALA A 180 -8.94 -13.97 -7.25
C ALA A 180 -7.84 -14.17 -8.31
N ASP A 181 -8.19 -14.09 -9.59
CA ASP A 181 -7.23 -14.16 -10.69
C ASP A 181 -6.24 -13.02 -10.65
N MET A 182 -6.75 -11.80 -10.57
CA MET A 182 -5.92 -10.60 -10.51
C MET A 182 -5.06 -10.56 -9.25
N HIS A 183 -5.65 -10.92 -8.10
CA HIS A 183 -4.93 -11.01 -6.83
C HIS A 183 -3.72 -11.95 -6.95
N ASN A 184 -3.94 -13.18 -7.40
CA ASN A 184 -2.86 -14.17 -7.50
C ASN A 184 -1.81 -13.77 -8.54
N TYR A 185 -2.24 -13.21 -9.68
CA TYR A 185 -1.32 -12.69 -10.67
C TYR A 185 -0.41 -11.57 -10.11
N LEU A 186 -0.99 -10.60 -9.39
CA LEU A 186 -0.20 -9.53 -8.76
C LEU A 186 0.73 -10.06 -7.67
N VAL A 187 0.28 -11.04 -6.88
CA VAL A 187 1.14 -11.71 -5.88
C VAL A 187 2.35 -12.35 -6.52
N GLU A 188 2.18 -13.04 -7.65
CA GLU A 188 3.30 -13.62 -8.39
C GLU A 188 4.26 -12.55 -8.95
N VAL A 189 3.73 -11.45 -9.49
CA VAL A 189 4.55 -10.33 -9.96
C VAL A 189 5.35 -9.72 -8.81
N ILE A 190 4.69 -9.44 -7.68
CA ILE A 190 5.32 -8.83 -6.51
C ILE A 190 6.39 -9.76 -5.93
N ALA A 191 6.07 -11.03 -5.71
CA ALA A 191 7.01 -12.02 -5.19
C ALA A 191 8.24 -12.17 -6.10
N SER A 192 8.04 -12.31 -7.41
CA SER A 192 9.12 -12.41 -8.38
C SER A 192 9.99 -11.14 -8.40
N SER A 193 9.38 -9.97 -8.31
CA SER A 193 10.10 -8.70 -8.27
C SER A 193 10.94 -8.57 -7.01
N LEU A 194 10.35 -8.82 -5.83
CA LEU A 194 11.04 -8.75 -4.55
C LEU A 194 12.17 -9.78 -4.46
N LYS A 195 11.95 -11.02 -4.87
CA LYS A 195 12.99 -12.05 -4.91
C LYS A 195 14.20 -11.62 -5.72
N ARG A 196 13.97 -10.98 -6.88
CA ARG A 196 15.04 -10.52 -7.76
C ARG A 196 15.86 -9.40 -7.15
N VAL A 197 15.22 -8.52 -6.37
CA VAL A 197 15.90 -7.33 -5.81
C VAL A 197 16.24 -7.47 -4.31
N SER A 198 15.83 -8.52 -3.63
CA SER A 198 15.99 -8.68 -2.19
C SER A 198 17.44 -8.58 -1.72
N ASN A 199 18.40 -9.08 -2.51
CA ASN A 199 19.81 -9.00 -2.20
C ASN A 199 20.40 -7.57 -2.24
N HIS A 200 19.63 -6.60 -2.70
CA HIS A 200 20.02 -5.18 -2.64
C HIS A 200 19.59 -4.51 -1.32
N TYR A 201 18.82 -5.21 -0.48
CA TYR A 201 18.29 -4.67 0.77
C TYR A 201 18.79 -5.47 1.97
N ASP A 202 19.13 -4.75 3.04
CA ASP A 202 19.45 -5.34 4.35
C ASP A 202 18.16 -5.69 5.13
N GLY A 203 17.03 -5.13 4.74
CA GLY A 203 15.71 -5.44 5.28
C GLY A 203 14.60 -4.88 4.41
N ILE A 204 13.48 -5.59 4.34
CA ILE A 204 12.25 -5.15 3.65
C ILE A 204 11.11 -5.20 4.66
N THR A 205 10.53 -4.06 4.95
CA THR A 205 9.39 -3.92 5.87
C THR A 205 8.16 -3.47 5.10
N ALA A 206 7.05 -4.15 5.28
CA ALA A 206 5.76 -3.75 4.72
C ALA A 206 4.87 -3.13 5.81
N TRP A 207 4.53 -1.86 5.64
CA TRP A 207 3.64 -1.11 6.51
C TRP A 207 2.24 -1.06 5.93
N VAL A 208 1.45 -2.11 6.21
CA VAL A 208 0.12 -2.34 5.61
C VAL A 208 -0.89 -2.80 6.66
N SER A 209 -2.06 -2.20 6.69
CA SER A 209 -3.08 -2.48 7.70
C SER A 209 -3.72 -3.86 7.53
N PRO A 210 -3.90 -4.65 8.60
CA PRO A 210 -4.73 -5.84 8.58
C PRO A 210 -6.15 -5.55 8.07
N GLY A 211 -6.76 -6.50 7.38
CA GLY A 211 -8.11 -6.38 6.83
C GLY A 211 -8.22 -5.64 5.51
N LEU A 212 -7.14 -5.05 4.99
CA LEU A 212 -7.10 -4.43 3.67
C LEU A 212 -6.48 -5.34 2.61
N THR A 213 -6.80 -5.07 1.35
CA THR A 213 -6.33 -5.84 0.18
C THR A 213 -4.80 -5.94 0.13
N HIS A 214 -4.10 -4.83 0.40
CA HIS A 214 -2.62 -4.79 0.39
C HIS A 214 -2.00 -5.77 1.39
N ARG A 215 -2.60 -5.91 2.59
CA ARG A 215 -2.18 -6.92 3.55
C ARG A 215 -2.37 -8.33 3.01
N SER A 216 -3.50 -8.57 2.32
CA SER A 216 -3.80 -9.86 1.71
C SER A 216 -2.83 -10.26 0.60
N PHE A 217 -2.25 -9.30 -0.14
CA PHE A 217 -1.22 -9.57 -1.14
C PHE A 217 0.08 -10.09 -0.52
N LEU A 218 0.42 -9.64 0.68
CA LEU A 218 1.71 -9.93 1.29
C LEU A 218 1.67 -11.10 2.27
N ALA A 219 0.63 -11.13 3.12
CA ALA A 219 0.53 -12.06 4.25
C ALA A 219 0.44 -13.52 3.80
N SER A 220 1.18 -14.40 4.48
CA SER A 220 1.03 -15.84 4.33
C SER A 220 -0.36 -16.31 4.75
N LYS A 221 -0.70 -17.54 4.38
CA LYS A 221 -1.97 -18.18 4.81
C LYS A 221 -2.12 -18.17 6.33
N ASN A 222 -1.05 -18.38 7.08
CA ASN A 222 -1.08 -18.43 8.55
C ASN A 222 -1.38 -17.05 9.12
N ILE A 223 -0.66 -16.01 8.70
CA ILE A 223 -0.91 -14.63 9.11
C ILE A 223 -2.35 -14.21 8.77
N ARG A 224 -2.83 -14.53 7.57
CA ARG A 224 -4.22 -14.22 7.19
C ARG A 224 -5.25 -14.92 8.07
N LEU A 225 -4.98 -16.17 8.47
CA LEU A 225 -5.84 -16.92 9.38
C LEU A 225 -5.92 -16.25 10.76
N GLU A 226 -4.79 -15.88 11.33
CA GLU A 226 -4.68 -15.19 12.61
C GLU A 226 -5.39 -13.83 12.59
N GLU A 227 -5.30 -13.11 11.48
CA GLU A 227 -5.92 -11.79 11.27
C GLU A 227 -7.38 -11.86 10.81
N GLY A 228 -7.95 -13.05 10.64
CA GLY A 228 -9.32 -13.22 10.14
C GLY A 228 -9.51 -12.84 8.66
N ILE A 229 -8.42 -12.75 7.90
CA ILE A 229 -8.45 -12.43 6.48
C ILE A 229 -8.74 -13.69 5.65
N SER A 230 -9.69 -13.61 4.73
CA SER A 230 -10.05 -14.75 3.88
C SER A 230 -8.89 -15.17 2.96
N SER A 231 -8.56 -16.46 2.97
CA SER A 231 -7.56 -17.08 2.08
C SER A 231 -8.16 -17.68 0.81
N SER A 232 -9.44 -17.40 0.51
CA SER A 232 -10.09 -17.88 -0.72
C SER A 232 -11.36 -17.07 -1.03
N ARG A 233 -11.84 -17.15 -2.25
CA ARG A 233 -13.15 -16.65 -2.68
C ARG A 233 -14.05 -17.80 -3.07
N LYS A 234 -15.32 -17.74 -2.64
CA LYS A 234 -16.34 -18.70 -3.05
C LYS A 234 -16.75 -18.37 -4.48
N ILE A 235 -16.65 -19.34 -5.36
CA ILE A 235 -17.06 -19.29 -6.76
C ILE A 235 -18.01 -20.44 -7.06
N GLU A 236 -18.62 -20.43 -8.23
CA GLU A 236 -19.42 -21.56 -8.71
C GLU A 236 -18.54 -22.81 -8.80
N GLY A 237 -19.03 -23.92 -8.28
CA GLY A 237 -18.29 -25.18 -8.26
C GLY A 237 -17.23 -25.30 -7.17
N GLY A 238 -17.00 -24.29 -6.31
CA GLY A 238 -16.01 -24.45 -5.24
C GLY A 238 -15.46 -23.16 -4.64
N ARG A 239 -14.15 -23.18 -4.34
CA ARG A 239 -13.41 -22.05 -3.80
C ARG A 239 -12.09 -21.86 -4.54
N LYS A 240 -11.80 -20.61 -4.89
CA LYS A 240 -10.53 -20.20 -5.50
C LYS A 240 -9.59 -19.68 -4.42
N LYS A 241 -8.40 -20.29 -4.29
CA LYS A 241 -7.41 -19.89 -3.28
C LYS A 241 -6.85 -18.50 -3.60
N LEU A 242 -6.51 -17.76 -2.55
CA LEU A 242 -5.74 -16.54 -2.60
C LEU A 242 -4.38 -16.81 -1.95
N TYR A 243 -3.31 -16.47 -2.64
CA TYR A 243 -1.96 -16.55 -2.12
C TYR A 243 -1.50 -15.19 -1.60
N GLY A 244 -0.48 -15.18 -0.76
CA GLY A 244 0.28 -14.00 -0.41
C GLY A 244 1.74 -14.16 -0.83
N VAL A 245 2.48 -13.07 -0.89
CA VAL A 245 3.91 -13.10 -1.21
C VAL A 245 4.68 -14.03 -0.28
N LEU A 246 4.38 -14.00 1.03
CA LEU A 246 5.00 -14.89 2.02
C LEU A 246 4.57 -16.36 1.93
N ASP A 247 3.58 -16.71 1.10
CA ASP A 247 3.30 -18.10 0.74
C ASP A 247 4.27 -18.61 -0.35
N LEU A 248 4.77 -17.70 -1.21
CA LEU A 248 5.65 -18.00 -2.33
C LEU A 248 7.13 -17.84 -1.98
N GLU A 249 7.45 -16.77 -1.25
CA GLU A 249 8.80 -16.42 -0.81
C GLU A 249 8.77 -16.14 0.71
N PRO A 250 8.85 -17.18 1.53
CA PRO A 250 8.90 -17.05 2.99
C PRO A 250 10.08 -16.17 3.43
N GLU A 251 9.88 -15.38 4.48
CA GLU A 251 10.92 -14.55 5.10
C GLU A 251 11.48 -13.41 4.23
N ILE A 252 10.92 -13.17 3.03
CA ILE A 252 11.42 -12.10 2.13
C ILE A 252 11.19 -10.69 2.70
N LEU A 253 10.20 -10.52 3.58
CA LEU A 253 9.85 -9.25 4.19
C LEU A 253 9.16 -9.43 5.55
N ASP A 254 9.24 -8.40 6.39
CA ASP A 254 8.47 -8.28 7.61
C ASP A 254 7.17 -7.51 7.37
N ILE A 255 6.07 -7.98 7.93
CA ILE A 255 4.77 -7.30 7.81
C ILE A 255 4.41 -6.60 9.12
N MET A 256 4.17 -5.30 9.03
CA MET A 256 3.76 -4.43 10.13
C MET A 256 2.54 -3.57 9.73
N PRO A 257 1.82 -2.99 10.69
CA PRO A 257 1.85 -3.31 12.11
C PRO A 257 1.23 -4.68 12.42
N THR A 258 1.66 -5.32 13.49
CA THR A 258 1.01 -6.53 14.00
C THR A 258 -0.30 -6.19 14.72
N LEU A 259 -1.17 -7.19 14.94
CA LEU A 259 -2.40 -6.98 15.70
C LEU A 259 -2.11 -6.51 17.13
N GLU A 260 -1.01 -6.96 17.74
CA GLU A 260 -0.58 -6.53 19.07
C GLU A 260 -0.15 -5.05 19.05
N GLN A 261 0.69 -4.66 18.10
CA GLN A 261 1.10 -3.26 17.93
C GLN A 261 -0.10 -2.33 17.73
N LEU A 262 -1.10 -2.76 16.96
CA LEU A 262 -2.32 -1.98 16.77
C LEU A 262 -3.15 -1.83 18.06
N LYS A 263 -3.23 -2.89 18.87
CA LYS A 263 -3.88 -2.80 20.21
C LYS A 263 -3.11 -1.83 21.11
N LEU A 264 -1.78 -1.92 21.14
CA LEU A 264 -0.96 -1.00 21.92
C LEU A 264 -1.09 0.44 21.46
N ALA A 265 -1.08 0.69 20.14
CA ALA A 265 -1.30 2.02 19.58
C ALA A 265 -2.67 2.60 20.00
N GLN A 266 -3.70 1.77 20.00
CA GLN A 266 -5.04 2.18 20.43
C GLN A 266 -5.09 2.55 21.93
N LEU A 267 -4.43 1.78 22.80
CA LEU A 267 -4.30 2.08 24.23
C LEU A 267 -3.48 3.37 24.46
N GLN A 268 -2.42 3.55 23.73
CA GLN A 268 -1.59 4.77 23.79
C GLN A 268 -2.38 6.00 23.34
N LEU A 269 -3.18 5.89 22.28
CA LEU A 269 -4.08 6.93 21.84
C LEU A 269 -5.11 7.29 22.91
N GLU A 270 -5.74 6.29 23.52
CA GLU A 270 -6.69 6.51 24.63
C GLU A 270 -6.03 7.29 25.77
N LYS A 271 -4.83 6.88 26.18
CA LYS A 271 -4.06 7.56 27.24
C LYS A 271 -3.74 9.01 26.86
N ARG A 272 -3.29 9.25 25.61
CA ARG A 272 -3.01 10.60 25.12
C ARG A 272 -4.25 11.49 25.16
N LEU A 273 -5.38 11.01 24.64
CA LEU A 273 -6.63 11.76 24.66
C LEU A 273 -7.05 12.15 26.07
N ARG A 274 -6.90 11.23 27.03
CA ARG A 274 -7.19 11.48 28.45
C ARG A 274 -6.27 12.56 29.02
N ASN A 275 -4.98 12.50 28.72
CA ASN A 275 -4.00 13.49 29.20
C ASN A 275 -4.24 14.88 28.60
N GLU A 276 -4.76 14.95 27.37
CA GLU A 276 -5.13 16.18 26.68
C GLU A 276 -6.50 16.73 27.11
N GLY A 277 -7.19 16.09 28.07
CA GLY A 277 -8.55 16.46 28.48
C GLY A 277 -9.62 16.24 27.40
N ARG A 278 -9.33 15.42 26.41
CA ARG A 278 -10.23 15.07 25.29
C ARG A 278 -11.02 13.81 25.62
N SER A 279 -12.15 13.64 24.93
CA SER A 279 -12.94 12.42 25.09
C SER A 279 -12.11 11.19 24.70
N SER A 280 -11.94 10.30 25.66
CA SER A 280 -11.31 8.98 25.52
C SER A 280 -12.34 7.84 25.51
N SER A 281 -13.62 8.15 25.22
CA SER A 281 -14.66 7.13 25.08
C SER A 281 -14.29 6.16 23.94
N PRO A 282 -14.74 4.89 23.98
CA PRO A 282 -14.48 3.92 22.92
C PRO A 282 -14.87 4.44 21.53
N THR A 283 -15.96 5.20 21.40
CA THR A 283 -16.40 5.83 20.16
C THR A 283 -15.42 6.89 19.68
N SER A 284 -14.93 7.75 20.60
CA SER A 284 -13.96 8.81 20.27
C SER A 284 -12.62 8.21 19.84
N VAL A 285 -12.12 7.22 20.59
CA VAL A 285 -10.88 6.50 20.25
C VAL A 285 -11.00 5.85 18.87
N ARG A 286 -12.09 5.10 18.64
CA ARG A 286 -12.34 4.45 17.35
C ARG A 286 -12.42 5.45 16.20
N SER A 287 -13.10 6.57 16.40
CA SER A 287 -13.24 7.62 15.37
C SER A 287 -11.88 8.22 14.95
N ILE A 288 -10.95 8.38 15.87
CA ILE A 288 -9.62 8.91 15.60
C ILE A 288 -8.72 7.81 15.01
N TYR A 289 -8.74 6.63 15.62
CA TYR A 289 -7.95 5.47 15.22
C TYR A 289 -8.26 5.03 13.78
N ALA A 290 -9.53 5.06 13.39
CA ALA A 290 -9.99 4.66 12.06
C ALA A 290 -9.86 5.78 11.00
N ARG A 291 -9.32 6.95 11.35
CA ARG A 291 -9.11 8.04 10.39
C ARG A 291 -7.92 7.73 9.48
N GLY A 292 -8.23 7.25 8.29
CA GLY A 292 -7.33 7.26 7.16
C GLY A 292 -7.95 8.06 6.00
N ASP A 293 -7.40 7.99 4.83
CA ASP A 293 -7.92 8.67 3.61
C ASP A 293 -9.22 8.03 3.09
N GLY A 294 -10.21 7.89 3.94
CA GLY A 294 -11.45 7.17 3.66
C GLY A 294 -11.33 5.65 3.79
N ASN A 295 -10.18 5.15 4.20
CA ASN A 295 -9.93 3.78 4.62
C ASN A 295 -9.85 3.74 6.15
N ASP A 296 -10.44 2.75 6.77
CA ASP A 296 -10.36 2.50 8.22
C ASP A 296 -8.97 1.92 8.55
N THR A 297 -7.92 2.74 8.41
CA THR A 297 -6.54 2.33 8.63
C THR A 297 -5.83 3.23 9.63
N PRO A 298 -5.15 2.65 10.61
CA PRO A 298 -4.37 3.39 11.59
C PRO A 298 -2.96 3.74 11.14
N LEU A 299 -2.58 3.50 9.88
CA LEU A 299 -1.19 3.57 9.41
C LEU A 299 -0.57 4.97 9.53
N GLY A 300 -1.38 6.02 9.47
CA GLY A 300 -0.94 7.41 9.65
C GLY A 300 -1.09 7.94 11.08
N LEU A 301 -1.48 7.10 12.04
CA LEU A 301 -1.62 7.49 13.43
C LEU A 301 -0.24 7.58 14.10
N LYS A 302 0.01 8.65 14.88
CA LYS A 302 1.29 8.86 15.58
C LYS A 302 1.73 7.62 16.37
N GLU A 303 0.83 7.07 17.19
CA GLU A 303 1.10 5.93 18.04
C GLU A 303 1.43 4.64 17.24
N SER A 304 0.91 4.52 16.04
CA SER A 304 1.28 3.41 15.15
C SER A 304 2.62 3.68 14.46
N LEU A 305 2.86 4.91 14.02
CA LEU A 305 4.10 5.30 13.36
C LEU A 305 5.32 5.18 14.28
N ASP A 306 5.16 5.36 15.58
CA ASP A 306 6.24 5.15 16.56
C ASP A 306 6.77 3.69 16.50
N PHE A 307 5.93 2.69 16.23
CA PHE A 307 6.38 1.30 15.99
C PHE A 307 7.16 1.15 14.69
N LEU A 308 6.71 1.81 13.61
CA LEU A 308 7.43 1.79 12.34
C LEU A 308 8.83 2.39 12.49
N LEU A 309 8.93 3.56 13.11
CA LEU A 309 10.20 4.24 13.32
C LEU A 309 11.16 3.42 14.18
N SER A 310 10.65 2.77 15.25
CA SER A 310 11.43 1.85 16.08
C SER A 310 12.03 0.71 15.26
N GLN A 311 11.20 0.05 14.42
CA GLN A 311 11.65 -1.04 13.55
C GLN A 311 12.76 -0.61 12.59
N LEU A 312 12.57 0.54 11.92
CA LEU A 312 13.56 1.05 10.97
C LEU A 312 14.88 1.42 11.66
N ASN A 313 14.82 1.98 12.86
CA ASN A 313 16.00 2.31 13.66
C ASN A 313 16.71 1.06 14.19
N GLU A 314 16.01 -0.01 14.50
CA GLU A 314 16.61 -1.29 14.91
C GLU A 314 17.28 -2.01 13.74
N ALA A 315 16.67 -2.02 12.58
CA ALA A 315 17.26 -2.60 11.36
C ALA A 315 18.53 -1.87 10.92
N GLY A 316 18.74 -0.64 11.37
CA GLY A 316 19.94 0.16 11.15
C GLY A 316 21.15 -0.21 12.02
N LYS A 317 20.90 -0.84 13.16
CA LYS A 317 21.95 -1.28 14.08
C LYS A 317 22.59 -2.56 13.60
#